data_5f330d379589a1892bd35ec13008c68e
#
_entry.id   5f330d379589a1892bd35ec13008c68e
#
_cell.length_a   1.000
_cell.length_b   1.000
_cell.length_c   1.000
_cell.angle_alpha   90.00
_cell.angle_beta   90.00
_cell.angle_gamma   90.00
#
_symmetry.space_group_name_H-M   'P 1'
#
loop_
_entity.id
_entity.type
_entity.pdbx_description
1 polymer ?
#
loop_
_entity_poly.entity_id
_entity_poly.type
_entity_poly.pdbx_seq_one_letter_code
_entity_poly.pdbx_strand_id
1 'polypeptide(L)'
;MTVFKYIDLRTQGVSSRKAAALCSISRTTGEKYYRKYKEKRESLEADPTHENSRTFIEECIDPPSYDSSSRQPRKYSPEVDALLDQILEDEEEKTRLLGSGHKQQLTCRAAGFDIGLSTLTKRVKEKRNRHRECFISQDYEPGDRFEYDFGEVKLMINGQRKTFYLAVMTSPWSGYRAACLYENRKSQVFFESMIRFFNEVGEIFREGVYDNMRNVVSKFIGRNEKEINPELIRFAHYYGFRVNVTNAFSGNEKGSVERSVEVVRNKSFALKYKFDSLEEARMWLKDRLDELNKDTKRKEEQPFLKPLLPDYEAAQIAERIVNKYSLISVDNNQYSVPDNLIGKKVRVKTYTETIEVYYEHEQVAEHQRINDGKQKTCFDIRHYLSTLRKKPGALRNSTALKADPELKSIYDSYFSEKPKEFIEILTRHKDRPMEEIKDLLRIEACQAPQRQSVYEPLAAQVEEYQALFA
;
A
#
# COMPACT_ATOMS: atom_id res chain seq x y z
N MET A 1 -23.07 -16.77 43.31
CA MET A 1 -22.70 -16.05 44.57
C MET A 1 -23.79 -16.14 45.65
N THR A 2 -25.04 -15.88 45.37
CA THR A 2 -26.13 -15.80 46.41
C THR A 2 -26.43 -17.16 47.10
N VAL A 3 -26.46 -18.25 46.32
CA VAL A 3 -26.73 -19.61 46.86
C VAL A 3 -25.54 -20.09 47.73
N PHE A 4 -24.32 -19.79 47.32
CA PHE A 4 -23.12 -20.12 48.08
C PHE A 4 -23.11 -19.45 49.45
N LYS A 5 -23.42 -18.17 49.48
CA LYS A 5 -23.54 -17.41 50.72
C LYS A 5 -24.63 -17.99 51.66
N TYR A 6 -25.72 -18.48 51.06
CA TYR A 6 -26.79 -19.14 51.87
C TYR A 6 -26.28 -20.44 52.51
N ILE A 7 -25.60 -21.30 51.71
CA ILE A 7 -25.02 -22.56 52.21
C ILE A 7 -24.00 -22.27 53.34
N ASP A 8 -23.13 -21.30 53.16
CA ASP A 8 -22.16 -20.90 54.15
C ASP A 8 -22.80 -20.44 55.47
N LEU A 9 -23.79 -19.56 55.39
CA LEU A 9 -24.55 -19.15 56.58
C LEU A 9 -25.23 -20.30 57.28
N ARG A 10 -25.76 -21.28 56.53
CA ARG A 10 -26.43 -22.47 57.12
C ARG A 10 -25.42 -23.42 57.76
N THR A 11 -24.23 -23.60 57.22
CA THR A 11 -23.14 -24.39 57.81
C THR A 11 -22.60 -23.75 59.09
N GLN A 12 -22.65 -22.42 59.23
CA GLN A 12 -22.32 -21.67 60.41
C GLN A 12 -23.47 -21.65 61.50
N GLY A 13 -24.53 -22.38 61.27
CA GLY A 13 -25.64 -22.53 62.24
C GLY A 13 -26.70 -21.42 62.16
N VAL A 14 -26.64 -20.51 61.18
CA VAL A 14 -27.67 -19.47 61.02
C VAL A 14 -29.01 -20.08 60.60
N SER A 15 -30.12 -19.66 61.22
CA SER A 15 -31.44 -20.19 60.89
C SER A 15 -31.83 -19.94 59.42
N SER A 16 -32.57 -20.88 58.83
CA SER A 16 -32.94 -20.81 57.40
C SER A 16 -33.68 -19.51 57.02
N ARG A 17 -34.51 -18.99 57.91
CA ARG A 17 -35.25 -17.73 57.72
C ARG A 17 -34.30 -16.54 57.67
N LYS A 18 -33.33 -16.47 58.59
CA LYS A 18 -32.36 -15.40 58.66
C LYS A 18 -31.36 -15.45 57.48
N ALA A 19 -30.90 -16.65 57.15
CA ALA A 19 -30.01 -16.85 56.00
C ALA A 19 -30.68 -16.46 54.65
N ALA A 20 -31.95 -16.84 54.46
CA ALA A 20 -32.70 -16.47 53.27
C ALA A 20 -32.90 -14.95 53.13
N ALA A 21 -33.22 -14.27 54.24
CA ALA A 21 -33.32 -12.82 54.24
C ALA A 21 -32.00 -12.13 53.91
N LEU A 22 -30.87 -12.57 54.48
CA LEU A 22 -29.54 -12.04 54.23
C LEU A 22 -29.05 -12.25 52.78
N CYS A 23 -29.53 -13.29 52.13
CA CYS A 23 -29.17 -13.61 50.76
C CYS A 23 -30.22 -13.14 49.72
N SER A 24 -31.32 -12.54 50.13
CA SER A 24 -32.42 -12.08 49.25
C SER A 24 -32.95 -13.19 48.34
N ILE A 25 -33.07 -14.41 48.88
CA ILE A 25 -33.67 -15.58 48.18
C ILE A 25 -34.87 -16.12 48.94
N SER A 26 -35.75 -16.88 48.25
CA SER A 26 -36.87 -17.55 48.95
C SER A 26 -36.32 -18.62 49.91
N ARG A 27 -36.95 -18.77 51.07
CA ARG A 27 -36.57 -19.80 52.06
C ARG A 27 -36.63 -21.20 51.44
N THR A 28 -37.65 -21.50 50.65
CA THR A 28 -37.81 -22.78 49.95
C THR A 28 -36.71 -23.07 48.97
N THR A 29 -36.28 -22.06 48.22
CA THR A 29 -35.14 -22.16 47.29
C THR A 29 -33.83 -22.41 48.04
N GLY A 30 -33.56 -21.63 49.08
CA GLY A 30 -32.37 -21.81 49.89
C GLY A 30 -32.25 -23.19 50.54
N GLU A 31 -33.36 -23.66 51.17
CA GLU A 31 -33.41 -25.00 51.77
C GLU A 31 -33.25 -26.14 50.78
N LYS A 32 -33.76 -26.00 49.54
CA LYS A 32 -33.54 -26.97 48.44
C LYS A 32 -32.04 -27.13 48.14
N TYR A 33 -31.32 -26.01 47.98
CA TYR A 33 -29.89 -26.07 47.70
C TYR A 33 -29.05 -26.56 48.89
N TYR A 34 -29.41 -26.16 50.11
CA TYR A 34 -28.73 -26.61 51.31
C TYR A 34 -28.89 -28.10 51.57
N ARG A 35 -30.10 -28.65 51.34
CA ARG A 35 -30.38 -30.08 51.43
C ARG A 35 -29.55 -30.86 50.40
N LYS A 36 -29.57 -30.41 49.13
CA LYS A 36 -28.74 -31.04 48.08
C LYS A 36 -27.26 -31.02 48.44
N TYR A 37 -26.76 -29.91 48.95
CA TYR A 37 -25.38 -29.79 49.42
C TYR A 37 -25.06 -30.80 50.53
N LYS A 38 -25.94 -30.95 51.49
CA LYS A 38 -25.77 -31.88 52.63
C LYS A 38 -25.73 -33.35 52.17
N GLU A 39 -26.72 -33.76 51.38
CA GLU A 39 -26.80 -35.10 50.79
C GLU A 39 -25.58 -35.47 49.97
N LYS A 40 -25.09 -34.59 49.13
CA LYS A 40 -23.92 -34.81 48.29
C LYS A 40 -22.61 -34.79 49.09
N ARG A 41 -22.53 -34.00 50.13
CA ARG A 41 -21.39 -33.98 51.04
C ARG A 41 -21.30 -35.28 51.86
N GLU A 42 -22.41 -35.74 52.38
CA GLU A 42 -22.51 -37.03 53.11
C GLU A 42 -22.12 -38.20 52.17
N SER A 43 -22.53 -38.17 50.90
CA SER A 43 -22.13 -39.19 49.91
C SER A 43 -20.63 -39.14 49.60
N LEU A 44 -20.03 -37.96 49.51
CA LEU A 44 -18.59 -37.77 49.27
C LEU A 44 -17.78 -38.22 50.49
N GLU A 45 -18.29 -37.99 51.71
CA GLU A 45 -17.63 -38.45 52.94
C GLU A 45 -17.69 -39.96 53.09
N ALA A 46 -18.77 -40.61 52.61
CA ALA A 46 -18.93 -42.07 52.61
C ALA A 46 -18.09 -42.81 51.56
N ASP A 47 -17.90 -42.17 50.38
CA ASP A 47 -17.11 -42.72 49.27
C ASP A 47 -16.28 -41.61 48.59
N PRO A 48 -15.07 -41.30 49.07
CA PRO A 48 -14.26 -40.22 48.57
C PRO A 48 -13.53 -40.54 47.25
N THR A 49 -14.27 -40.81 46.20
CA THR A 49 -13.70 -41.00 44.86
C THR A 49 -13.51 -39.67 44.13
N HIS A 50 -12.59 -39.69 43.13
CA HIS A 50 -12.35 -38.53 42.31
C HIS A 50 -13.60 -38.11 41.50
N GLU A 51 -14.42 -39.08 41.11
CA GLU A 51 -15.65 -38.86 40.37
C GLU A 51 -16.76 -38.20 41.25
N ASN A 52 -16.91 -38.67 42.51
CA ASN A 52 -17.79 -38.07 43.48
C ASN A 52 -17.37 -36.67 43.89
N SER A 53 -16.08 -36.38 43.97
CA SER A 53 -15.53 -35.04 44.19
C SER A 53 -15.87 -34.09 43.06
N ARG A 54 -15.72 -34.54 41.81
CA ARG A 54 -16.06 -33.76 40.63
C ARG A 54 -17.55 -33.45 40.55
N THR A 55 -18.38 -34.44 40.79
CA THR A 55 -19.85 -34.30 40.82
C THR A 55 -20.28 -33.32 41.93
N PHE A 56 -19.67 -33.39 43.09
CA PHE A 56 -19.94 -32.46 44.18
C PHE A 56 -19.59 -31.02 43.83
N ILE A 57 -18.46 -30.80 43.17
CA ILE A 57 -18.03 -29.46 42.70
C ILE A 57 -19.01 -28.93 41.67
N GLU A 58 -19.31 -29.69 40.63
CA GLU A 58 -20.18 -29.29 39.52
C GLU A 58 -21.63 -29.02 39.98
N GLU A 59 -22.16 -29.82 40.89
CA GLU A 59 -23.59 -29.71 41.30
C GLU A 59 -23.84 -28.79 42.50
N CYS A 60 -22.87 -28.61 43.39
CA CYS A 60 -23.08 -27.93 44.67
C CYS A 60 -22.21 -26.70 44.87
N ILE A 61 -21.05 -26.65 44.23
CA ILE A 61 -20.07 -25.55 44.35
C ILE A 61 -20.16 -24.61 43.18
N ASP A 62 -20.25 -25.09 41.96
CA ASP A 62 -20.39 -24.24 40.80
C ASP A 62 -21.79 -23.54 40.79
N PRO A 63 -21.81 -22.27 40.35
CA PRO A 63 -23.07 -21.55 40.26
C PRO A 63 -24.01 -22.28 39.30
N PRO A 64 -25.30 -22.46 39.69
CA PRO A 64 -26.26 -23.15 38.83
C PRO A 64 -26.34 -22.46 37.47
N SER A 65 -25.93 -23.18 36.41
CA SER A 65 -26.09 -22.72 35.04
C SER A 65 -27.54 -22.93 34.62
N TYR A 66 -28.12 -21.91 34.01
CA TYR A 66 -29.44 -22.03 33.43
C TYR A 66 -29.37 -22.87 32.16
N ASP A 67 -29.91 -24.08 32.20
CA ASP A 67 -30.04 -24.90 31.01
C ASP A 67 -31.16 -24.38 30.11
N SER A 68 -30.73 -23.76 29.00
CA SER A 68 -31.64 -23.26 27.96
C SER A 68 -31.81 -24.24 26.80
N SER A 69 -31.27 -25.47 26.88
CA SER A 69 -31.27 -26.46 25.79
C SER A 69 -32.69 -26.92 25.42
N SER A 70 -33.58 -26.96 26.37
CA SER A 70 -34.98 -27.34 26.15
C SER A 70 -35.88 -26.22 25.61
N ARG A 71 -35.33 -24.99 25.47
CA ARG A 71 -36.12 -23.84 25.05
C ARG A 71 -36.19 -23.75 23.54
N GLN A 72 -37.32 -24.14 22.96
CA GLN A 72 -37.56 -23.97 21.52
C GLN A 72 -37.63 -22.48 21.15
N PRO A 73 -36.88 -22.03 20.13
CA PRO A 73 -36.97 -20.66 19.65
C PRO A 73 -38.35 -20.37 19.05
N ARG A 74 -39.09 -19.39 19.56
CA ARG A 74 -40.48 -19.10 19.16
C ARG A 74 -40.63 -18.71 17.67
N LYS A 75 -39.63 -18.13 17.03
CA LYS A 75 -39.69 -17.64 15.65
C LYS A 75 -38.72 -18.37 14.69
N TYR A 76 -37.94 -19.31 15.17
CA TYR A 76 -36.98 -20.07 14.35
C TYR A 76 -37.41 -21.54 14.33
N SER A 77 -38.27 -21.86 13.37
CA SER A 77 -38.80 -23.22 13.18
C SER A 77 -37.81 -24.09 12.38
N PRO A 78 -37.98 -25.43 12.39
CA PRO A 78 -37.21 -26.33 11.51
C PRO A 78 -37.35 -26.01 10.03
N GLU A 79 -38.51 -25.48 9.60
CA GLU A 79 -38.76 -25.06 8.22
C GLU A 79 -37.88 -23.86 7.83
N VAL A 80 -37.72 -22.91 8.76
CA VAL A 80 -36.83 -21.77 8.58
C VAL A 80 -35.38 -22.21 8.58
N ASP A 81 -35.02 -23.21 9.37
CA ASP A 81 -33.66 -23.77 9.40
C ASP A 81 -33.30 -24.43 8.06
N ALA A 82 -34.21 -25.23 7.49
CA ALA A 82 -34.05 -25.85 6.19
C ALA A 82 -34.01 -24.82 5.05
N LEU A 83 -34.89 -23.81 5.09
CA LEU A 83 -34.85 -22.71 4.12
C LEU A 83 -33.50 -21.94 4.18
N LEU A 84 -32.97 -21.74 5.38
CA LEU A 84 -31.68 -21.06 5.54
C LEU A 84 -30.54 -21.88 4.98
N ASP A 85 -30.57 -23.21 5.06
CA ASP A 85 -29.55 -24.06 4.41
C ASP A 85 -29.62 -23.92 2.90
N GLN A 86 -30.80 -23.94 2.29
CA GLN A 86 -30.96 -23.70 0.85
C GLN A 86 -30.45 -22.31 0.44
N ILE A 87 -30.78 -21.28 1.22
CA ILE A 87 -30.28 -19.90 0.93
C ILE A 87 -28.77 -19.82 1.00
N LEU A 88 -28.13 -20.55 1.91
CA LEU A 88 -26.66 -20.54 2.03
C LEU A 88 -26.00 -21.31 0.88
N GLU A 89 -26.58 -22.43 0.44
CA GLU A 89 -26.12 -23.16 -0.75
C GLU A 89 -26.26 -22.34 -2.02
N ASP A 90 -27.41 -21.69 -2.23
CA ASP A 90 -27.68 -20.78 -3.33
C ASP A 90 -26.70 -19.56 -3.32
N GLU A 91 -26.37 -19.07 -2.12
CA GLU A 91 -25.41 -17.98 -1.95
C GLU A 91 -24.00 -18.40 -2.37
N GLU A 92 -23.55 -19.59 -2.01
CA GLU A 92 -22.25 -20.13 -2.42
C GLU A 92 -22.19 -20.30 -3.94
N GLU A 93 -23.24 -20.87 -4.54
CA GLU A 93 -23.32 -21.01 -5.99
C GLU A 93 -23.36 -19.66 -6.71
N LYS A 94 -24.18 -18.73 -6.21
CA LYS A 94 -24.28 -17.37 -6.76
C LYS A 94 -22.98 -16.63 -6.64
N THR A 95 -22.29 -16.73 -5.50
CA THR A 95 -20.97 -16.09 -5.28
C THR A 95 -19.94 -16.67 -6.23
N ARG A 96 -19.95 -17.99 -6.45
CA ARG A 96 -19.06 -18.67 -7.39
C ARG A 96 -19.30 -18.25 -8.86
N LEU A 97 -20.58 -18.10 -9.26
CA LEU A 97 -20.94 -17.80 -10.65
C LEU A 97 -20.94 -16.31 -10.98
N LEU A 98 -21.38 -15.46 -10.05
CA LEU A 98 -21.66 -14.04 -10.29
C LEU A 98 -20.81 -13.09 -9.44
N GLY A 99 -20.00 -13.59 -8.51
CA GLY A 99 -19.18 -12.78 -7.60
C GLY A 99 -19.95 -11.86 -6.66
N SER A 100 -21.25 -12.11 -6.44
CA SER A 100 -22.12 -11.26 -5.61
C SER A 100 -22.83 -12.05 -4.51
N GLY A 101 -22.82 -11.51 -3.28
CA GLY A 101 -23.50 -12.12 -2.14
C GLY A 101 -25.03 -12.09 -2.22
N HIS A 102 -25.68 -12.82 -1.32
CA HIS A 102 -27.11 -12.95 -1.19
C HIS A 102 -27.66 -12.15 0.00
N LYS A 103 -28.90 -11.63 -0.10
CA LYS A 103 -29.56 -10.90 1.01
C LYS A 103 -30.52 -11.84 1.75
N GLN A 104 -30.01 -12.69 2.65
CA GLN A 104 -30.73 -13.76 3.34
C GLN A 104 -32.02 -13.30 4.01
N GLN A 105 -32.01 -12.12 4.66
CA GLN A 105 -33.24 -11.63 5.36
C GLN A 105 -34.38 -11.31 4.40
N LEU A 106 -34.09 -10.75 3.21
CA LEU A 106 -35.12 -10.46 2.22
C LEU A 106 -35.74 -11.75 1.68
N THR A 107 -34.92 -12.79 1.47
CA THR A 107 -35.41 -14.10 1.00
C THR A 107 -36.29 -14.80 2.03
N CYS A 108 -35.89 -14.78 3.32
CA CYS A 108 -36.74 -15.31 4.40
C CYS A 108 -38.06 -14.57 4.50
N ARG A 109 -38.09 -13.24 4.37
CA ARG A 109 -39.30 -12.43 4.37
C ARG A 109 -40.19 -12.70 3.16
N ALA A 110 -39.59 -12.87 1.97
CA ALA A 110 -40.33 -13.22 0.75
C ALA A 110 -40.98 -14.60 0.84
N ALA A 111 -40.41 -15.53 1.61
CA ALA A 111 -40.99 -16.84 1.94
C ALA A 111 -42.02 -16.81 3.10
N GLY A 112 -42.38 -15.62 3.58
CA GLY A 112 -43.42 -15.45 4.63
C GLY A 112 -42.89 -15.52 6.08
N PHE A 113 -41.59 -15.61 6.31
CA PHE A 113 -41.03 -15.73 7.65
C PHE A 113 -40.51 -14.35 8.16
N ASP A 114 -41.13 -13.82 9.20
CA ASP A 114 -40.70 -12.58 9.86
C ASP A 114 -39.65 -12.86 10.95
N ILE A 115 -38.38 -12.90 10.55
CA ILE A 115 -37.26 -13.17 11.44
C ILE A 115 -36.44 -11.89 11.66
N GLY A 116 -36.11 -11.61 12.92
CA GLY A 116 -35.23 -10.49 13.27
C GLY A 116 -33.80 -10.69 12.75
N LEU A 117 -33.20 -9.61 12.25
CA LEU A 117 -31.85 -9.62 11.68
C LEU A 117 -30.80 -10.21 12.63
N SER A 118 -30.88 -9.90 13.93
CA SER A 118 -29.96 -10.41 14.95
C SER A 118 -30.02 -11.93 15.09
N THR A 119 -31.22 -12.49 15.07
CA THR A 119 -31.46 -13.96 15.15
C THR A 119 -30.87 -14.61 13.89
N LEU A 120 -31.20 -14.08 12.72
CA LEU A 120 -30.72 -14.61 11.45
C LEU A 120 -29.19 -14.56 11.37
N THR A 121 -28.56 -13.41 11.70
CA THR A 121 -27.10 -13.26 11.71
C THR A 121 -26.42 -14.27 12.64
N LYS A 122 -26.99 -14.50 13.83
CA LYS A 122 -26.47 -15.50 14.76
C LYS A 122 -26.55 -16.91 14.16
N ARG A 123 -27.66 -17.31 13.56
CA ARG A 123 -27.83 -18.62 12.94
C ARG A 123 -26.97 -18.83 11.71
N VAL A 124 -26.88 -17.83 10.83
CA VAL A 124 -25.95 -17.85 9.70
C VAL A 124 -24.51 -18.04 10.18
N LYS A 125 -24.09 -17.33 11.22
CA LYS A 125 -22.77 -17.49 11.82
C LYS A 125 -22.55 -18.90 12.39
N GLU A 126 -23.56 -19.47 13.09
CA GLU A 126 -23.48 -20.84 13.62
C GLU A 126 -23.40 -21.88 12.50
N LYS A 127 -24.19 -21.76 11.43
CA LYS A 127 -24.14 -22.67 10.27
C LYS A 127 -22.81 -22.56 9.50
N ARG A 128 -22.35 -21.35 9.20
CA ARG A 128 -21.04 -21.13 8.55
C ARG A 128 -19.85 -21.58 9.41
N ASN A 129 -19.97 -21.52 10.74
CA ASN A 129 -18.91 -22.02 11.63
C ASN A 129 -18.78 -23.55 11.62
N ARG A 130 -19.83 -24.31 11.26
CA ARG A 130 -19.75 -25.77 11.12
C ARG A 130 -18.87 -26.23 9.96
N HIS A 131 -18.68 -25.38 8.95
CA HIS A 131 -17.86 -25.62 7.75
C HIS A 131 -16.55 -24.85 7.75
N ARG A 132 -16.13 -24.27 8.87
CA ARG A 132 -14.83 -23.60 8.94
C ARG A 132 -13.72 -24.62 8.91
N GLU A 133 -12.90 -24.54 7.85
CA GLU A 133 -11.64 -25.24 7.81
C GLU A 133 -10.71 -24.78 8.94
N CYS A 134 -9.97 -25.70 9.51
CA CYS A 134 -8.96 -25.40 10.49
C CYS A 134 -7.77 -24.74 9.78
N PHE A 135 -7.30 -23.61 10.28
CA PHE A 135 -6.03 -23.04 9.84
C PHE A 135 -4.88 -23.89 10.37
N ILE A 136 -4.13 -24.49 9.45
CA ILE A 136 -2.92 -25.21 9.82
C ILE A 136 -1.83 -24.16 10.05
N SER A 137 -1.33 -24.08 11.28
CA SER A 137 -0.17 -23.24 11.60
C SER A 137 1.03 -23.72 10.79
N GLN A 138 1.63 -22.79 10.03
CA GLN A 138 2.84 -23.09 9.26
C GLN A 138 4.05 -22.55 10.02
N ASP A 139 5.08 -23.37 10.10
CA ASP A 139 6.38 -23.01 10.62
C ASP A 139 7.36 -22.93 9.44
N TYR A 140 8.17 -21.88 9.40
CA TYR A 140 9.10 -21.62 8.30
C TYR A 140 10.52 -21.64 8.82
N GLU A 141 11.45 -22.06 7.99
CA GLU A 141 12.87 -21.96 8.28
C GLU A 141 13.40 -20.54 8.03
N PRO A 142 14.44 -20.11 8.75
CA PRO A 142 15.02 -18.78 8.51
C PRO A 142 15.58 -18.69 7.09
N GLY A 143 15.31 -17.56 6.43
CA GLY A 143 15.73 -17.29 5.05
C GLY A 143 15.00 -18.09 3.97
N ASP A 144 13.98 -18.89 4.34
CA ASP A 144 13.25 -19.73 3.39
C ASP A 144 12.50 -18.86 2.38
N ARG A 145 11.65 -17.93 2.85
CA ARG A 145 10.82 -17.14 1.95
C ARG A 145 10.56 -15.71 2.38
N PHE A 146 10.25 -14.89 1.40
CA PHE A 146 9.53 -13.64 1.59
C PHE A 146 8.15 -13.70 0.93
N GLU A 147 7.21 -12.96 1.46
CA GLU A 147 5.87 -12.79 0.89
C GLU A 147 5.71 -11.35 0.41
N TYR A 148 5.15 -11.16 -0.78
CA TYR A 148 4.95 -9.86 -1.41
C TYR A 148 3.49 -9.60 -1.72
N ASP A 149 3.01 -8.37 -1.41
CA ASP A 149 1.66 -7.92 -1.78
C ASP A 149 1.57 -6.41 -1.99
N PHE A 150 0.54 -5.98 -2.70
CA PHE A 150 0.15 -4.57 -2.83
C PHE A 150 -1.08 -4.26 -2.01
N GLY A 151 -1.00 -3.22 -1.18
CA GLY A 151 -2.15 -2.58 -0.53
C GLY A 151 -2.48 -1.25 -1.16
N GLU A 152 -3.72 -0.78 -0.97
CA GLU A 152 -4.11 0.58 -1.31
C GLU A 152 -4.18 1.44 -0.05
N VAL A 153 -3.67 2.67 -0.15
CA VAL A 153 -3.74 3.68 0.91
C VAL A 153 -4.20 5.01 0.32
N LYS A 154 -5.10 5.70 1.01
CA LYS A 154 -5.60 7.02 0.61
C LYS A 154 -5.03 8.06 1.54
N LEU A 155 -4.26 9.00 0.99
CA LEU A 155 -3.60 10.07 1.73
C LEU A 155 -4.04 11.44 1.19
N MET A 156 -3.85 12.45 2.01
CA MET A 156 -3.97 13.85 1.61
C MET A 156 -2.56 14.39 1.35
N ILE A 157 -2.25 14.71 0.10
CA ILE A 157 -0.98 15.32 -0.28
C ILE A 157 -1.25 16.73 -0.78
N ASN A 158 -0.63 17.71 -0.16
CA ASN A 158 -0.85 19.14 -0.45
C ASN A 158 -2.35 19.50 -0.54
N GLY A 159 -3.14 19.05 0.45
CA GLY A 159 -4.58 19.28 0.53
C GLY A 159 -5.45 18.48 -0.44
N GLN A 160 -4.86 17.65 -1.32
CA GLN A 160 -5.58 16.84 -2.30
C GLN A 160 -5.61 15.37 -1.89
N ARG A 161 -6.79 14.74 -1.98
CA ARG A 161 -6.93 13.30 -1.73
C ARG A 161 -6.38 12.51 -2.92
N LYS A 162 -5.36 11.70 -2.67
CA LYS A 162 -4.77 10.79 -3.65
C LYS A 162 -4.76 9.35 -3.15
N THR A 163 -4.86 8.40 -4.07
CA THR A 163 -4.72 6.97 -3.78
C THR A 163 -3.31 6.55 -4.17
N PHE A 164 -2.61 5.91 -3.25
CA PHE A 164 -1.27 5.34 -3.45
C PHE A 164 -1.31 3.82 -3.29
N TYR A 165 -0.31 3.17 -3.85
CA TYR A 165 -0.11 1.74 -3.74
C TYR A 165 1.05 1.47 -2.80
N LEU A 166 0.78 0.69 -1.76
CA LEU A 166 1.73 0.28 -0.75
C LEU A 166 2.28 -1.08 -1.14
N ALA A 167 3.50 -1.14 -1.68
CA ALA A 167 4.22 -2.40 -1.86
C ALA A 167 4.71 -2.86 -0.50
N VAL A 168 4.37 -4.08 -0.08
CA VAL A 168 4.77 -4.66 1.20
C VAL A 168 5.44 -6.00 0.98
N MET A 169 6.58 -6.18 1.61
CA MET A 169 7.29 -7.44 1.68
C MET A 169 7.52 -7.83 3.13
N THR A 170 7.34 -9.12 3.42
CA THR A 170 7.43 -9.64 4.79
C THR A 170 8.20 -10.95 4.79
N SER A 171 9.12 -11.13 5.74
CA SER A 171 9.62 -12.45 6.11
C SER A 171 8.67 -13.08 7.13
N PRO A 172 8.02 -14.21 6.83
CA PRO A 172 7.13 -14.88 7.79
C PRO A 172 7.86 -15.39 9.04
N TRP A 173 9.12 -15.79 8.89
CA TRP A 173 9.92 -16.30 9.99
C TRP A 173 10.37 -15.22 10.97
N SER A 174 10.99 -14.16 10.46
CA SER A 174 11.52 -13.09 11.33
C SER A 174 10.47 -12.07 11.72
N GLY A 175 9.36 -11.99 10.98
CA GLY A 175 8.37 -10.93 11.11
C GLY A 175 8.83 -9.57 10.56
N TYR A 176 10.01 -9.51 9.92
CA TYR A 176 10.54 -8.29 9.29
C TYR A 176 9.64 -7.83 8.15
N ARG A 177 9.43 -6.53 8.05
CA ARG A 177 8.59 -5.90 7.03
C ARG A 177 9.32 -4.74 6.37
N ALA A 178 9.30 -4.73 5.04
CA ALA A 178 9.66 -3.56 4.25
C ALA A 178 8.44 -3.08 3.46
N ALA A 179 8.31 -1.79 3.29
CA ALA A 179 7.23 -1.23 2.49
C ALA A 179 7.60 0.11 1.87
N CYS A 180 7.01 0.41 0.71
CA CYS A 180 7.18 1.68 0.02
C CYS A 180 5.89 2.12 -0.65
N LEU A 181 5.68 3.46 -0.74
CA LEU A 181 4.54 4.09 -1.41
C LEU A 181 4.87 4.41 -2.87
N TYR A 182 3.93 4.07 -3.76
CA TYR A 182 4.00 4.34 -5.19
C TYR A 182 2.69 4.94 -5.71
N GLU A 183 2.76 5.71 -6.78
CA GLU A 183 1.58 6.30 -7.44
C GLU A 183 0.82 5.30 -8.32
N ASN A 184 1.44 4.20 -8.69
CA ASN A 184 0.85 3.15 -9.52
C ASN A 184 1.41 1.77 -9.15
N ARG A 185 0.84 0.69 -9.75
CA ARG A 185 1.28 -0.71 -9.58
C ARG A 185 1.67 -1.36 -10.90
N LYS A 186 2.34 -0.60 -11.79
CA LYS A 186 2.85 -1.13 -13.05
C LYS A 186 4.00 -2.11 -12.82
N SER A 187 4.40 -2.81 -13.88
CA SER A 187 5.46 -3.82 -13.83
C SER A 187 6.79 -3.26 -13.31
N GLN A 188 7.15 -2.03 -13.69
CA GLN A 188 8.36 -1.35 -13.21
C GLN A 188 8.35 -1.20 -11.68
N VAL A 189 7.23 -0.69 -11.13
CA VAL A 189 7.04 -0.53 -9.67
C VAL A 189 7.21 -1.86 -8.94
N PHE A 190 6.66 -2.94 -9.52
CA PHE A 190 6.76 -4.27 -8.95
C PHE A 190 8.22 -4.72 -8.83
N PHE A 191 9.02 -4.62 -9.90
CA PHE A 191 10.44 -5.01 -9.86
C PHE A 191 11.30 -4.07 -9.04
N GLU A 192 11.12 -2.76 -9.17
CA GLU A 192 11.89 -1.78 -8.39
C GLU A 192 11.62 -1.89 -6.88
N SER A 193 10.38 -2.17 -6.49
CA SER A 193 10.06 -2.37 -5.07
C SER A 193 10.76 -3.62 -4.49
N MET A 194 10.88 -4.70 -5.27
CA MET A 194 11.64 -5.88 -4.86
C MET A 194 13.15 -5.62 -4.79
N ILE A 195 13.73 -4.90 -5.77
CA ILE A 195 15.14 -4.48 -5.74
C ILE A 195 15.42 -3.65 -4.49
N ARG A 196 14.56 -2.66 -4.23
CA ARG A 196 14.67 -1.83 -3.02
C ARG A 196 14.59 -2.66 -1.74
N PHE A 197 13.70 -3.63 -1.68
CA PHE A 197 13.60 -4.56 -0.55
C PHE A 197 14.88 -5.38 -0.38
N PHE A 198 15.42 -5.96 -1.46
CA PHE A 198 16.65 -6.71 -1.40
C PHE A 198 17.84 -5.86 -0.96
N ASN A 199 17.93 -4.61 -1.42
CA ASN A 199 18.94 -3.65 -0.98
C ASN A 199 18.77 -3.28 0.51
N GLU A 200 17.54 -3.10 0.99
CA GLU A 200 17.26 -2.81 2.40
C GLU A 200 17.57 -4.02 3.30
N VAL A 201 17.27 -5.22 2.82
CA VAL A 201 17.62 -6.48 3.50
C VAL A 201 19.12 -6.75 3.39
N GLY A 202 19.76 -6.41 2.28
CA GLY A 202 21.18 -6.68 1.98
C GLY A 202 21.45 -8.09 1.45
N GLU A 203 20.41 -8.94 1.33
CA GLU A 203 20.53 -10.36 0.98
C GLU A 203 19.23 -10.87 0.33
N ILE A 204 19.29 -12.13 -0.19
CA ILE A 204 18.20 -12.75 -0.96
C ILE A 204 17.66 -13.99 -0.28
N PHE A 205 16.36 -14.11 -0.18
CA PHE A 205 15.64 -15.29 0.29
C PHE A 205 15.67 -16.43 -0.74
N ARG A 206 15.30 -17.64 -0.32
CA ARG A 206 15.24 -18.82 -1.22
C ARG A 206 14.01 -18.82 -2.11
N GLU A 207 12.88 -18.29 -1.63
CA GLU A 207 11.59 -18.29 -2.33
C GLU A 207 10.87 -16.96 -2.18
N GLY A 208 10.24 -16.49 -3.28
CA GLY A 208 9.31 -15.37 -3.25
C GLY A 208 7.87 -15.85 -3.47
N VAL A 209 6.98 -15.53 -2.52
CA VAL A 209 5.56 -15.91 -2.55
C VAL A 209 4.71 -14.70 -2.98
N TYR A 210 3.89 -14.91 -3.99
CA TYR A 210 3.09 -13.86 -4.63
C TYR A 210 1.63 -14.27 -4.76
N ASP A 211 0.75 -13.28 -4.81
CA ASP A 211 -0.64 -13.49 -5.23
C ASP A 211 -0.80 -13.54 -6.75
N ASN A 212 -2.01 -13.91 -7.22
CA ASN A 212 -2.40 -13.94 -8.63
C ASN A 212 -2.54 -12.54 -9.24
N MET A 213 -1.55 -11.67 -9.09
CA MET A 213 -1.55 -10.35 -9.70
C MET A 213 -1.01 -10.39 -11.14
N ARG A 214 -1.42 -9.43 -11.99
CA ARG A 214 -1.02 -9.36 -13.41
C ARG A 214 0.49 -9.28 -13.64
N ASN A 215 1.23 -8.74 -12.67
CA ASN A 215 2.70 -8.67 -12.76
C ASN A 215 3.37 -10.04 -12.54
N VAL A 216 2.66 -10.98 -11.95
CA VAL A 216 3.12 -12.33 -11.60
C VAL A 216 2.59 -13.38 -12.59
N VAL A 217 1.30 -13.31 -12.94
CA VAL A 217 0.64 -14.26 -13.83
C VAL A 217 0.30 -13.57 -15.14
N SER A 218 0.90 -14.05 -16.25
CA SER A 218 0.64 -13.53 -17.59
C SER A 218 -0.66 -14.11 -18.18
N LYS A 219 -0.97 -15.39 -17.89
CA LYS A 219 -2.15 -16.08 -18.41
C LYS A 219 -2.61 -17.20 -17.47
N PHE A 220 -3.92 -17.34 -17.33
CA PHE A 220 -4.55 -18.50 -16.70
C PHE A 220 -4.90 -19.51 -17.79
N ILE A 221 -4.31 -20.70 -17.76
CA ILE A 221 -4.53 -21.77 -18.75
C ILE A 221 -5.65 -22.71 -18.29
N GLY A 222 -5.81 -22.90 -16.96
CA GLY A 222 -6.82 -23.74 -16.34
C GLY A 222 -7.06 -23.33 -14.87
N ARG A 223 -7.85 -24.16 -14.15
CA ARG A 223 -8.20 -23.86 -12.76
C ARG A 223 -6.97 -23.81 -11.83
N ASN A 224 -5.93 -24.60 -12.14
CA ASN A 224 -4.70 -24.71 -11.36
C ASN A 224 -3.42 -24.46 -12.19
N GLU A 225 -3.54 -24.19 -13.49
CA GLU A 225 -2.39 -23.95 -14.38
C GLU A 225 -2.27 -22.47 -14.70
N LYS A 226 -1.10 -21.92 -14.40
CA LYS A 226 -0.79 -20.50 -14.56
C LYS A 226 0.51 -20.36 -15.34
N GLU A 227 0.52 -19.46 -16.29
CA GLU A 227 1.74 -19.02 -16.96
C GLU A 227 2.32 -17.84 -16.19
N ILE A 228 3.48 -18.05 -15.58
CA ILE A 228 4.16 -16.99 -14.83
C ILE A 228 4.76 -15.99 -15.82
N ASN A 229 4.74 -14.72 -15.47
CA ASN A 229 5.35 -13.65 -16.25
C ASN A 229 6.83 -13.98 -16.54
N PRO A 230 7.23 -14.08 -17.83
CA PRO A 230 8.61 -14.42 -18.20
C PRO A 230 9.66 -13.43 -17.66
N GLU A 231 9.27 -12.17 -17.43
CA GLU A 231 10.14 -11.17 -16.83
C GLU A 231 10.40 -11.47 -15.36
N LEU A 232 9.38 -11.90 -14.62
CA LEU A 232 9.54 -12.35 -13.22
C LEU A 232 10.42 -13.61 -13.14
N ILE A 233 10.28 -14.53 -14.08
CA ILE A 233 11.16 -15.71 -14.14
C ILE A 233 12.62 -15.29 -14.35
N ARG A 234 12.90 -14.38 -15.29
CA ARG A 234 14.26 -13.84 -15.52
C ARG A 234 14.82 -13.13 -14.27
N PHE A 235 13.99 -12.30 -13.63
CA PHE A 235 14.33 -11.62 -12.40
C PHE A 235 14.68 -12.59 -11.26
N ALA A 236 13.84 -13.61 -11.08
CA ALA A 236 14.05 -14.64 -10.06
C ALA A 236 15.31 -15.48 -10.33
N HIS A 237 15.57 -15.83 -11.60
CA HIS A 237 16.80 -16.51 -12.00
C HIS A 237 18.05 -15.66 -11.76
N TYR A 238 17.97 -14.34 -12.03
CA TYR A 238 19.08 -13.43 -11.76
C TYR A 238 19.45 -13.42 -10.27
N TYR A 239 18.48 -13.25 -9.39
CA TYR A 239 18.73 -13.24 -7.93
C TYR A 239 18.83 -14.63 -7.30
N GLY A 240 18.49 -15.69 -8.01
CA GLY A 240 18.61 -17.07 -7.56
C GLY A 240 17.54 -17.50 -6.54
N PHE A 241 16.33 -16.95 -6.60
CA PHE A 241 15.20 -17.41 -5.78
C PHE A 241 14.13 -18.11 -6.62
N ARG A 242 13.27 -18.90 -5.97
CA ARG A 242 12.13 -19.57 -6.61
C ARG A 242 10.89 -18.70 -6.55
N VAL A 243 10.08 -18.73 -7.61
CA VAL A 243 8.78 -18.07 -7.64
C VAL A 243 7.69 -19.04 -7.22
N ASN A 244 6.93 -18.69 -6.21
CA ASN A 244 5.76 -19.42 -5.74
C ASN A 244 4.52 -18.50 -5.86
N VAL A 245 3.47 -18.99 -6.53
CA VAL A 245 2.23 -18.23 -6.73
C VAL A 245 1.11 -18.96 -6.04
N THR A 246 0.51 -18.33 -5.03
CA THR A 246 -0.57 -18.92 -4.24
C THR A 246 -1.76 -19.32 -5.11
N ASN A 247 -2.49 -20.36 -4.70
CA ASN A 247 -3.69 -20.78 -5.41
C ASN A 247 -4.82 -19.76 -5.23
N ALA A 248 -5.66 -19.64 -6.27
CA ALA A 248 -6.84 -18.80 -6.19
C ALA A 248 -7.75 -19.30 -5.05
N PHE A 249 -8.21 -18.38 -4.19
CA PHE A 249 -9.05 -18.65 -3.01
C PHE A 249 -8.40 -19.41 -1.84
N SER A 250 -7.08 -19.60 -1.84
CA SER A 250 -6.33 -20.20 -0.74
C SER A 250 -5.82 -19.14 0.24
N GLY A 251 -6.72 -18.43 0.91
CA GLY A 251 -6.38 -17.39 1.92
C GLY A 251 -5.49 -17.93 3.06
N ASN A 252 -5.44 -19.25 3.23
CA ASN A 252 -4.61 -19.93 4.23
C ASN A 252 -3.11 -19.93 3.88
N GLU A 253 -2.77 -19.84 2.58
CA GLU A 253 -1.38 -19.88 2.10
C GLU A 253 -0.66 -18.51 2.24
N LYS A 254 -1.43 -17.42 2.47
CA LYS A 254 -0.93 -16.04 2.42
C LYS A 254 -1.28 -15.20 3.66
N GLY A 255 -1.68 -15.83 4.76
CA GLY A 255 -2.18 -15.12 5.95
C GLY A 255 -1.19 -14.14 6.59
N SER A 256 0.11 -14.25 6.32
CA SER A 256 1.15 -13.40 6.89
C SER A 256 1.23 -12.04 6.19
N VAL A 257 1.29 -12.00 4.85
CA VAL A 257 1.47 -10.73 4.12
C VAL A 257 0.19 -9.89 4.05
N GLU A 258 -1.00 -10.51 3.91
CA GLU A 258 -2.27 -9.76 3.97
C GLU A 258 -2.43 -9.05 5.33
N ARG A 259 -2.09 -9.76 6.41
CA ARG A 259 -2.04 -9.17 7.75
C ARG A 259 -0.96 -8.09 7.83
N SER A 260 0.20 -8.28 7.18
CA SER A 260 1.28 -7.31 7.16
C SER A 260 0.91 -6.04 6.41
N VAL A 261 0.22 -6.11 5.27
CA VAL A 261 -0.32 -4.94 4.55
C VAL A 261 -1.26 -4.15 5.47
N GLU A 262 -2.17 -4.84 6.16
CA GLU A 262 -3.09 -4.20 7.10
C GLU A 262 -2.35 -3.56 8.29
N VAL A 263 -1.40 -4.27 8.90
CA VAL A 263 -0.58 -3.77 10.01
C VAL A 263 0.21 -2.55 9.60
N VAL A 264 0.94 -2.60 8.47
CA VAL A 264 1.75 -1.47 7.99
C VAL A 264 0.84 -0.27 7.72
N ARG A 265 -0.26 -0.46 6.98
CA ARG A 265 -1.22 0.62 6.69
C ARG A 265 -1.79 1.25 7.95
N ASN A 266 -2.28 0.44 8.90
CA ASN A 266 -2.92 0.93 10.11
C ASN A 266 -1.91 1.57 11.09
N LYS A 267 -0.75 0.98 11.28
CA LYS A 267 0.29 1.51 12.19
C LYS A 267 0.98 2.76 11.64
N SER A 268 1.10 2.88 10.31
CA SER A 268 1.75 4.05 9.71
C SER A 268 0.78 5.20 9.48
N PHE A 269 -0.43 4.95 8.99
CA PHE A 269 -1.30 6.01 8.46
C PHE A 269 -2.61 6.23 9.24
N ALA A 270 -2.88 5.47 10.32
CA ALA A 270 -4.05 5.74 11.15
C ALA A 270 -3.93 7.06 11.93
N LEU A 271 -2.72 7.42 12.37
CA LEU A 271 -2.48 8.63 13.16
C LEU A 271 -2.18 9.86 12.28
N LYS A 272 -1.44 9.68 11.18
CA LYS A 272 -1.08 10.76 10.26
C LYS A 272 -1.39 10.33 8.83
N TYR A 273 -2.24 11.10 8.15
CA TYR A 273 -2.67 10.86 6.77
C TYR A 273 -2.58 12.09 5.88
N LYS A 274 -2.10 13.24 6.43
CA LYS A 274 -1.89 14.50 5.72
C LYS A 274 -0.40 14.78 5.64
N PHE A 275 0.08 15.08 4.44
CA PHE A 275 1.49 15.35 4.13
C PHE A 275 1.57 16.46 3.09
N ASP A 276 2.66 17.20 3.07
CA ASP A 276 2.91 18.25 2.09
C ASP A 276 3.42 17.65 0.76
N SER A 277 4.16 16.53 0.83
CA SER A 277 4.69 15.84 -0.34
C SER A 277 4.63 14.31 -0.20
N LEU A 278 4.82 13.59 -1.32
CA LEU A 278 4.94 12.14 -1.30
C LEU A 278 6.21 11.69 -0.58
N GLU A 279 7.29 12.46 -0.71
CA GLU A 279 8.56 12.20 -0.03
C GLU A 279 8.40 12.27 1.48
N GLU A 280 7.69 13.25 1.99
CA GLU A 280 7.36 13.33 3.43
C GLU A 280 6.58 12.10 3.89
N ALA A 281 5.61 11.65 3.11
CA ALA A 281 4.84 10.44 3.42
C ALA A 281 5.72 9.16 3.39
N ARG A 282 6.69 9.09 2.47
CA ARG A 282 7.68 8.00 2.39
C ARG A 282 8.64 8.00 3.59
N MET A 283 9.13 9.16 3.99
CA MET A 283 9.98 9.30 5.18
C MET A 283 9.22 8.88 6.45
N TRP A 284 8.00 9.37 6.61
CA TRP A 284 7.12 8.95 7.70
C TRP A 284 6.90 7.45 7.74
N LEU A 285 6.62 6.82 6.57
CA LEU A 285 6.46 5.37 6.48
C LEU A 285 7.73 4.64 6.91
N LYS A 286 8.91 5.12 6.51
CA LYS A 286 10.19 4.54 6.89
C LYS A 286 10.39 4.55 8.40
N ASP A 287 10.17 5.69 9.06
CA ASP A 287 10.29 5.81 10.52
C ASP A 287 9.35 4.82 11.24
N ARG A 288 8.13 4.64 10.72
CA ARG A 288 7.16 3.68 11.29
C ARG A 288 7.57 2.22 11.08
N LEU A 289 8.18 1.90 9.92
CA LEU A 289 8.73 0.57 9.66
C LEU A 289 9.93 0.26 10.55
N ASP A 290 10.82 1.22 10.75
CA ASP A 290 11.96 1.06 11.65
C ASP A 290 11.49 0.75 13.09
N GLU A 291 10.40 1.38 13.52
CA GLU A 291 9.79 1.07 14.82
C GLU A 291 9.13 -0.30 14.87
N LEU A 292 8.39 -0.68 13.82
CA LEU A 292 7.74 -1.99 13.72
C LEU A 292 8.73 -3.15 13.65
N ASN A 293 9.94 -2.90 13.15
CA ASN A 293 10.98 -3.91 12.96
C ASN A 293 11.94 -4.06 14.15
N LYS A 294 11.83 -3.23 15.19
CA LYS A 294 12.75 -3.28 16.36
C LYS A 294 12.82 -4.64 17.04
N ASP A 295 11.67 -5.30 17.17
CA ASP A 295 11.53 -6.56 17.90
C ASP A 295 11.49 -7.78 16.97
N THR A 296 11.89 -7.63 15.70
CA THR A 296 11.92 -8.72 14.74
C THR A 296 13.20 -9.54 14.84
N LYS A 297 13.15 -10.83 14.44
CA LYS A 297 14.31 -11.73 14.41
C LYS A 297 15.19 -11.55 13.17
N ARG A 298 15.20 -10.32 12.59
CA ARG A 298 15.93 -10.02 11.35
C ARG A 298 17.42 -10.41 11.42
N LYS A 299 18.09 -10.08 12.54
CA LYS A 299 19.52 -10.39 12.74
C LYS A 299 19.82 -11.88 12.82
N GLU A 300 18.86 -12.66 13.36
CA GLU A 300 18.98 -14.11 13.47
C GLU A 300 18.75 -14.79 12.10
N GLU A 301 17.95 -14.18 11.22
CA GLU A 301 17.65 -14.69 9.88
C GLU A 301 18.79 -14.45 8.90
N GLN A 302 19.52 -13.36 9.05
CA GLN A 302 20.56 -12.89 8.14
C GLN A 302 21.58 -13.99 7.71
N PRO A 303 22.14 -14.83 8.60
CA PRO A 303 23.10 -15.85 8.20
C PRO A 303 22.56 -16.93 7.25
N PHE A 304 21.25 -17.03 7.08
CA PHE A 304 20.57 -18.03 6.25
C PHE A 304 20.19 -17.53 4.86
N LEU A 305 20.41 -16.24 4.61
CA LEU A 305 20.11 -15.58 3.34
C LEU A 305 21.28 -15.71 2.36
N LYS A 306 21.01 -15.52 1.07
CA LYS A 306 22.02 -15.56 0.02
C LYS A 306 22.61 -14.14 -0.17
N PRO A 307 23.89 -14.02 -0.62
CA PRO A 307 24.47 -12.72 -0.92
C PRO A 307 23.67 -11.94 -1.95
N LEU A 308 23.55 -10.62 -1.74
CA LEU A 308 22.93 -9.70 -2.69
C LEU A 308 23.80 -9.57 -3.95
N LEU A 309 23.18 -9.62 -5.11
CA LEU A 309 23.78 -9.29 -6.40
C LEU A 309 23.57 -7.81 -6.72
N PRO A 310 24.33 -7.25 -7.68
CA PRO A 310 24.06 -5.90 -8.21
C PRO A 310 22.61 -5.75 -8.67
N ASP A 311 22.10 -4.52 -8.71
CA ASP A 311 20.70 -4.28 -9.05
C ASP A 311 20.35 -4.81 -10.45
N TYR A 312 19.24 -5.54 -10.52
CA TYR A 312 18.64 -5.95 -11.79
C TYR A 312 18.10 -4.73 -12.52
N GLU A 313 18.34 -4.63 -13.82
CA GLU A 313 17.82 -3.55 -14.64
C GLU A 313 16.30 -3.73 -14.90
N ALA A 314 15.49 -3.12 -14.03
CA ALA A 314 14.02 -3.22 -14.07
C ALA A 314 13.37 -2.26 -15.09
N ALA A 315 14.14 -1.64 -16.00
CA ALA A 315 13.62 -0.72 -16.99
C ALA A 315 12.83 -1.43 -18.09
N GLN A 316 11.71 -0.85 -18.49
CA GLN A 316 11.06 -1.22 -19.74
C GLN A 316 11.83 -0.61 -20.91
N ILE A 317 12.40 -1.45 -21.77
CA ILE A 317 13.19 -1.00 -22.92
C ILE A 317 12.30 -0.97 -24.16
N ALA A 318 12.32 0.16 -24.88
CA ALA A 318 11.61 0.31 -26.15
C ALA A 318 12.38 1.22 -27.12
N GLU A 319 12.26 0.96 -28.42
CA GLU A 319 12.73 1.88 -29.44
C GLU A 319 11.68 2.94 -29.75
N ARG A 320 12.10 4.19 -29.93
CA ARG A 320 11.25 5.32 -30.33
C ARG A 320 11.91 6.10 -31.44
N ILE A 321 11.11 6.65 -32.34
CA ILE A 321 11.57 7.56 -33.39
C ILE A 321 11.39 8.99 -32.91
N VAL A 322 12.43 9.79 -33.01
CA VAL A 322 12.42 11.21 -32.66
C VAL A 322 11.64 11.98 -33.72
N ASN A 323 10.60 12.71 -33.32
CA ASN A 323 9.78 13.48 -34.23
C ASN A 323 10.43 14.82 -34.64
N LYS A 324 9.80 15.56 -35.57
CA LYS A 324 10.31 16.85 -36.09
C LYS A 324 10.40 17.95 -35.03
N TYR A 325 9.82 17.78 -33.86
CA TYR A 325 9.88 18.71 -32.74
C TYR A 325 10.95 18.30 -31.69
N SER A 326 11.78 17.30 -32.04
CA SER A 326 12.78 16.73 -31.13
C SER A 326 12.16 16.11 -29.88
N LEU A 327 11.05 15.39 -30.05
CA LEU A 327 10.31 14.73 -28.97
C LEU A 327 10.15 13.24 -29.28
N ILE A 328 10.17 12.45 -28.21
CA ILE A 328 9.77 11.04 -28.20
C ILE A 328 8.49 10.88 -27.40
N SER A 329 7.68 9.87 -27.70
CA SER A 329 6.45 9.56 -26.98
C SER A 329 6.62 8.32 -26.11
N VAL A 330 6.32 8.47 -24.79
CA VAL A 330 6.29 7.38 -23.80
C VAL A 330 5.02 7.54 -22.96
N ASP A 331 4.23 6.49 -22.83
CA ASP A 331 2.97 6.45 -22.03
C ASP A 331 2.00 7.60 -22.34
N ASN A 332 1.86 7.99 -23.62
CA ASN A 332 1.07 9.12 -24.10
C ASN A 332 1.55 10.51 -23.62
N ASN A 333 2.73 10.61 -23.06
CA ASN A 333 3.43 11.86 -22.77
C ASN A 333 4.61 12.04 -23.71
N GLN A 334 5.14 13.26 -23.83
CA GLN A 334 6.25 13.57 -24.72
C GLN A 334 7.46 14.06 -23.93
N TYR A 335 8.65 13.72 -24.39
CA TYR A 335 9.91 14.06 -23.75
C TYR A 335 10.89 14.56 -24.79
N SER A 336 11.55 15.67 -24.49
CA SER A 336 12.52 16.24 -25.43
C SER A 336 13.83 15.45 -25.45
N VAL A 337 14.46 15.43 -26.62
CA VAL A 337 15.78 14.85 -26.83
C VAL A 337 16.62 15.81 -27.67
N PRO A 338 17.96 15.66 -27.74
CA PRO A 338 18.80 16.56 -28.56
C PRO A 338 18.33 16.66 -30.01
N ASP A 339 18.30 17.88 -30.55
CA ASP A 339 17.75 18.23 -31.86
C ASP A 339 18.50 17.63 -33.07
N ASN A 340 19.74 17.18 -32.86
CA ASN A 340 20.50 16.42 -33.85
C ASN A 340 20.03 14.98 -34.09
N LEU A 341 19.09 14.51 -33.28
CA LEU A 341 18.53 13.15 -33.33
C LEU A 341 17.17 13.07 -34.07
N ILE A 342 16.69 14.16 -34.63
CA ILE A 342 15.43 14.18 -35.40
C ILE A 342 15.45 13.12 -36.49
N GLY A 343 14.39 12.29 -36.54
CA GLY A 343 14.23 11.19 -37.49
C GLY A 343 14.99 9.91 -37.14
N LYS A 344 15.85 9.95 -36.14
CA LYS A 344 16.61 8.77 -35.69
C LYS A 344 15.83 7.94 -34.71
N LYS A 345 16.17 6.63 -34.64
CA LYS A 345 15.69 5.72 -33.62
C LYS A 345 16.56 5.82 -32.39
N VAL A 346 15.95 5.98 -31.24
CA VAL A 346 16.59 6.01 -29.91
C VAL A 346 16.06 4.87 -29.06
N ARG A 347 16.92 4.33 -28.19
CA ARG A 347 16.52 3.34 -27.18
C ARG A 347 16.10 4.09 -25.93
N VAL A 348 14.91 3.78 -25.43
CA VAL A 348 14.33 4.40 -24.24
C VAL A 348 14.22 3.36 -23.15
N LYS A 349 14.82 3.63 -22.00
CA LYS A 349 14.67 2.89 -20.75
C LYS A 349 13.69 3.65 -19.86
N THR A 350 12.57 3.02 -19.54
CA THR A 350 11.51 3.62 -18.70
C THR A 350 11.51 2.96 -17.34
N TYR A 351 11.87 3.73 -16.32
CA TYR A 351 11.81 3.35 -14.90
C TYR A 351 10.51 3.87 -14.26
N THR A 352 10.35 3.67 -12.96
CA THR A 352 9.17 4.16 -12.22
C THR A 352 9.12 5.69 -12.18
N GLU A 353 10.24 6.34 -11.91
CA GLU A 353 10.30 7.80 -11.71
C GLU A 353 11.10 8.51 -12.81
N THR A 354 11.92 7.81 -13.60
CA THR A 354 12.79 8.39 -14.62
C THR A 354 12.63 7.73 -15.97
N ILE A 355 13.03 8.48 -17.01
CA ILE A 355 13.14 8.01 -18.38
C ILE A 355 14.55 8.37 -18.87
N GLU A 356 15.31 7.38 -19.29
CA GLU A 356 16.62 7.54 -19.88
C GLU A 356 16.53 7.24 -21.37
N VAL A 357 17.19 8.08 -22.17
CA VAL A 357 17.22 7.95 -23.63
C VAL A 357 18.65 7.73 -24.08
N TYR A 358 18.84 6.68 -24.86
CA TYR A 358 20.15 6.29 -25.40
C TYR A 358 20.15 6.32 -26.92
N TYR A 359 21.24 6.81 -27.48
CA TYR A 359 21.56 6.72 -28.89
C TYR A 359 22.98 6.15 -29.05
N GLU A 360 23.14 5.07 -29.82
CA GLU A 360 24.43 4.38 -30.06
C GLU A 360 25.22 4.07 -28.76
N HIS A 361 24.59 3.67 -27.69
CA HIS A 361 25.16 3.36 -26.38
C HIS A 361 25.45 4.56 -25.45
N GLU A 362 25.31 5.79 -25.93
CA GLU A 362 25.46 6.99 -25.10
C GLU A 362 24.10 7.44 -24.54
N GLN A 363 24.06 7.82 -23.27
CA GLN A 363 22.89 8.46 -22.67
C GLN A 363 22.81 9.91 -23.17
N VAL A 364 21.76 10.22 -23.93
CA VAL A 364 21.57 11.51 -24.60
C VAL A 364 20.53 12.39 -23.90
N ALA A 365 19.67 11.83 -23.09
CA ALA A 365 18.69 12.56 -22.28
C ALA A 365 18.24 11.73 -21.06
N GLU A 366 17.87 12.47 -20.01
CA GLU A 366 17.22 11.93 -18.82
C GLU A 366 16.11 12.89 -18.41
N HIS A 367 14.94 12.33 -18.05
CA HIS A 367 13.78 13.10 -17.63
C HIS A 367 13.08 12.46 -16.44
N GLN A 368 12.48 13.27 -15.60
CA GLN A 368 11.49 12.80 -14.63
C GLN A 368 10.28 12.28 -15.38
N ARG A 369 9.84 11.06 -15.06
CA ARG A 369 8.67 10.46 -15.68
C ARG A 369 7.39 11.14 -15.22
N ILE A 370 6.54 11.52 -16.17
CA ILE A 370 5.21 12.04 -15.88
C ILE A 370 4.29 10.87 -15.55
N ASN A 371 4.04 10.65 -14.26
CA ASN A 371 3.16 9.58 -13.78
C ASN A 371 1.70 10.05 -13.67
N ASP A 372 1.48 11.37 -13.56
CA ASP A 372 0.17 11.99 -13.39
C ASP A 372 -0.25 12.71 -14.68
N GLY A 373 -1.28 12.19 -15.34
CA GLY A 373 -1.87 12.75 -16.54
C GLY A 373 -1.37 12.16 -17.86
N LYS A 374 -1.98 12.60 -18.94
CA LYS A 374 -1.68 12.23 -20.33
C LYS A 374 -1.52 13.48 -21.19
N GLN A 375 -0.85 13.36 -22.32
CA GLN A 375 -0.61 14.43 -23.30
C GLN A 375 0.17 15.63 -22.72
N LYS A 376 0.96 15.40 -21.68
CA LYS A 376 1.90 16.39 -21.16
C LYS A 376 3.23 16.28 -21.90
N THR A 377 3.99 17.37 -21.92
CA THR A 377 5.34 17.38 -22.51
C THR A 377 6.34 17.87 -21.49
N CYS A 378 7.44 17.12 -21.34
CA CYS A 378 8.61 17.51 -20.56
C CYS A 378 9.68 18.04 -21.50
N PHE A 379 10.09 19.29 -21.32
CA PHE A 379 11.10 19.96 -22.13
C PHE A 379 12.38 20.20 -21.33
N ASP A 380 13.52 19.96 -21.96
CA ASP A 380 14.81 20.50 -21.55
C ASP A 380 15.30 21.42 -22.64
N ILE A 381 15.53 22.70 -22.34
CA ILE A 381 15.97 23.71 -23.30
C ILE A 381 17.33 23.38 -23.90
N ARG A 382 18.18 22.66 -23.15
CA ARG A 382 19.51 22.25 -23.59
C ARG A 382 19.49 21.39 -24.86
N HIS A 383 18.40 20.65 -25.06
CA HIS A 383 18.20 19.81 -26.25
C HIS A 383 18.03 20.59 -27.55
N TYR A 384 17.74 21.88 -27.48
CA TYR A 384 17.47 22.76 -28.63
C TYR A 384 18.57 23.75 -28.92
N LEU A 385 19.69 23.71 -28.19
CA LEU A 385 20.76 24.75 -28.28
C LEU A 385 21.38 24.85 -29.67
N SER A 386 21.53 23.75 -30.42
CA SER A 386 22.12 23.80 -31.77
C SER A 386 21.19 24.52 -32.75
N THR A 387 19.89 24.31 -32.66
CA THR A 387 18.87 25.04 -33.45
C THR A 387 18.72 26.49 -32.99
N LEU A 388 18.71 26.74 -31.68
CA LEU A 388 18.58 28.10 -31.12
C LEU A 388 19.79 28.99 -31.46
N ARG A 389 21.01 28.46 -31.54
CA ARG A 389 22.19 29.21 -32.02
C ARG A 389 22.02 29.70 -33.45
N LYS A 390 21.36 28.89 -34.31
CA LYS A 390 21.07 29.29 -35.71
C LYS A 390 19.89 30.25 -35.80
N LYS A 391 18.94 30.19 -34.85
CA LYS A 391 17.69 30.98 -34.86
C LYS A 391 17.41 31.61 -33.47
N PRO A 392 18.25 32.55 -33.00
CA PRO A 392 18.13 33.11 -31.65
C PRO A 392 16.78 33.79 -31.37
N GLY A 393 16.18 34.39 -32.39
CA GLY A 393 14.87 35.04 -32.28
C GLY A 393 13.69 34.07 -31.95
N ALA A 394 13.88 32.77 -32.18
CA ALA A 394 12.88 31.78 -31.82
C ALA A 394 12.81 31.52 -30.31
N LEU A 395 13.85 31.90 -29.55
CA LEU A 395 13.95 31.60 -28.11
C LEU A 395 12.81 32.19 -27.30
N ARG A 396 12.50 33.49 -27.51
CA ARG A 396 11.48 34.24 -26.73
C ARG A 396 10.13 33.52 -26.65
N ASN A 397 9.70 32.90 -27.74
CA ASN A 397 8.40 32.23 -27.85
C ASN A 397 8.49 30.70 -27.79
N SER A 398 9.69 30.13 -27.56
CA SER A 398 9.85 28.67 -27.52
C SER A 398 9.10 28.05 -26.35
N THR A 399 8.49 26.90 -26.60
CA THR A 399 7.84 26.11 -25.54
C THR A 399 8.85 25.57 -24.54
N ALA A 400 10.06 25.29 -24.96
CA ALA A 400 11.14 24.81 -24.11
C ALA A 400 11.55 25.85 -23.04
N LEU A 401 11.62 27.17 -23.41
CA LEU A 401 11.89 28.22 -22.45
C LEU A 401 10.69 28.45 -21.50
N LYS A 402 9.47 28.37 -22.04
CA LYS A 402 8.22 28.55 -21.24
C LYS A 402 7.96 27.39 -20.29
N ALA A 403 8.54 26.24 -20.52
CA ALA A 403 8.39 25.05 -19.66
C ALA A 403 9.08 25.22 -18.30
N ASP A 404 10.10 26.08 -18.21
CA ASP A 404 10.73 26.48 -16.94
C ASP A 404 10.42 27.97 -16.66
N PRO A 405 9.42 28.28 -15.80
CA PRO A 405 8.99 29.64 -15.51
C PRO A 405 10.10 30.51 -14.91
N GLU A 406 11.00 29.93 -14.13
CA GLU A 406 12.11 30.63 -13.50
C GLU A 406 13.16 31.03 -14.53
N LEU A 407 13.56 30.08 -15.39
CA LEU A 407 14.47 30.33 -16.50
C LEU A 407 13.88 31.38 -17.46
N LYS A 408 12.58 31.32 -17.72
CA LYS A 408 11.86 32.33 -18.51
C LYS A 408 11.91 33.71 -17.87
N SER A 409 11.73 33.81 -16.54
CA SER A 409 11.84 35.06 -15.80
C SER A 409 13.21 35.68 -15.88
N ILE A 410 14.29 34.86 -15.73
CA ILE A 410 15.67 35.30 -15.89
C ILE A 410 15.94 35.84 -17.31
N TYR A 411 15.46 35.12 -18.33
CA TYR A 411 15.57 35.57 -19.72
C TYR A 411 14.87 36.91 -19.96
N ASP A 412 13.61 37.03 -19.52
CA ASP A 412 12.84 38.27 -19.74
C ASP A 412 13.40 39.46 -18.98
N SER A 413 13.99 39.25 -17.80
CA SER A 413 14.54 40.32 -16.98
C SER A 413 15.91 40.82 -17.48
N TYR A 414 16.74 39.93 -17.99
CA TYR A 414 18.17 40.27 -18.24
C TYR A 414 18.65 40.05 -19.67
N PHE A 415 18.01 39.18 -20.45
CA PHE A 415 18.52 38.71 -21.74
C PHE A 415 17.53 38.91 -22.91
N SER A 416 16.38 39.55 -22.69
CA SER A 416 15.34 39.74 -23.73
C SER A 416 15.91 40.42 -25.02
N GLU A 417 16.85 41.34 -24.86
CA GLU A 417 17.52 42.05 -25.97
C GLU A 417 18.83 41.34 -26.41
N LYS A 418 19.27 40.33 -25.68
CA LYS A 418 20.52 39.62 -25.89
C LYS A 418 20.36 38.10 -25.97
N PRO A 419 19.48 37.57 -26.81
CA PRO A 419 19.20 36.14 -26.86
C PRO A 419 20.42 35.29 -27.23
N LYS A 420 21.36 35.80 -27.98
CA LYS A 420 22.60 35.08 -28.34
C LYS A 420 23.48 34.85 -27.11
N GLU A 421 23.66 35.86 -26.26
CA GLU A 421 24.44 35.77 -25.03
C GLU A 421 23.86 34.71 -24.08
N PHE A 422 22.54 34.72 -23.90
CA PHE A 422 21.82 33.70 -23.12
C PHE A 422 22.06 32.27 -23.64
N ILE A 423 21.95 32.08 -24.96
CA ILE A 423 22.18 30.77 -25.58
C ILE A 423 23.67 30.35 -25.46
N GLU A 424 24.62 31.28 -25.52
CA GLU A 424 26.04 30.99 -25.33
C GLU A 424 26.36 30.53 -23.91
N ILE A 425 25.79 31.18 -22.89
CA ILE A 425 25.96 30.80 -21.50
C ILE A 425 25.37 29.39 -21.28
N LEU A 426 24.14 29.14 -21.74
CA LEU A 426 23.52 27.81 -21.68
C LEU A 426 24.38 26.75 -22.39
N THR A 427 24.98 27.08 -23.52
CA THR A 427 25.82 26.15 -24.30
C THR A 427 27.12 25.84 -23.57
N ARG A 428 27.75 26.87 -22.96
CA ARG A 428 29.01 26.73 -22.20
C ARG A 428 28.86 25.85 -20.99
N HIS A 429 27.69 25.88 -20.36
CA HIS A 429 27.39 25.17 -19.09
C HIS A 429 26.38 24.04 -19.23
N LYS A 430 26.12 23.53 -20.44
CA LYS A 430 25.09 22.53 -20.75
C LYS A 430 25.12 21.24 -19.88
N ASP A 431 26.33 20.87 -19.43
CA ASP A 431 26.55 19.64 -18.67
C ASP A 431 26.38 19.81 -17.15
N ARG A 432 26.04 21.03 -16.69
CA ARG A 432 25.75 21.32 -15.28
C ARG A 432 24.28 21.14 -14.96
N PRO A 433 23.92 20.92 -13.70
CA PRO A 433 22.54 20.98 -13.24
C PRO A 433 21.87 22.31 -13.61
N MET A 434 20.58 22.28 -13.97
CA MET A 434 19.86 23.48 -14.41
C MET A 434 19.84 24.58 -13.36
N GLU A 435 19.75 24.24 -12.07
CA GLU A 435 19.77 25.20 -10.97
C GLU A 435 21.08 25.99 -10.92
N GLU A 436 22.22 25.31 -11.07
CA GLU A 436 23.55 26.00 -11.18
C GLU A 436 23.61 26.90 -12.40
N ILE A 437 23.03 26.49 -13.53
CA ILE A 437 23.02 27.33 -14.75
C ILE A 437 22.17 28.59 -14.51
N LYS A 438 21.03 28.49 -13.82
CA LYS A 438 20.22 29.65 -13.47
C LYS A 438 20.98 30.64 -12.59
N ASP A 439 21.73 30.16 -11.61
CA ASP A 439 22.56 31.02 -10.76
C ASP A 439 23.71 31.71 -11.55
N LEU A 440 24.36 30.96 -12.44
CA LEU A 440 25.35 31.53 -13.33
C LEU A 440 24.79 32.61 -14.26
N LEU A 441 23.60 32.40 -14.83
CA LEU A 441 22.90 33.40 -15.63
C LEU A 441 22.61 34.68 -14.84
N ARG A 442 22.23 34.58 -13.57
CA ARG A 442 22.01 35.73 -12.68
C ARG A 442 23.33 36.46 -12.40
N ILE A 443 24.42 35.72 -12.12
CA ILE A 443 25.72 36.29 -11.85
C ILE A 443 26.26 37.00 -13.09
N GLU A 444 26.25 36.39 -14.28
CA GLU A 444 26.72 36.99 -15.53
C GLU A 444 25.87 38.22 -15.93
N ALA A 445 24.56 38.19 -15.67
CA ALA A 445 23.68 39.35 -15.87
C ALA A 445 24.05 40.54 -14.97
N CYS A 446 24.47 40.29 -13.72
CA CYS A 446 24.92 41.35 -12.81
C CYS A 446 26.33 41.89 -13.12
N GLN A 447 27.18 41.07 -13.73
CA GLN A 447 28.56 41.46 -14.10
C GLN A 447 28.64 42.14 -15.46
N ALA A 448 27.61 42.04 -16.30
CA ALA A 448 27.56 42.78 -17.55
C ALA A 448 27.54 44.30 -17.21
N PRO A 449 28.54 45.12 -17.70
CA PRO A 449 28.53 46.54 -17.45
C PRO A 449 27.18 47.09 -17.92
N GLN A 450 26.46 47.75 -17.02
CA GLN A 450 25.33 48.57 -17.40
C GLN A 450 25.82 49.52 -18.47
N ARG A 451 25.57 49.24 -19.73
CA ARG A 451 25.66 50.27 -20.77
C ARG A 451 24.60 51.29 -20.34
N GLN A 452 25.06 52.34 -19.66
CA GLN A 452 24.32 53.58 -19.58
C GLN A 452 23.80 53.85 -20.97
N SER A 453 22.49 53.96 -21.11
CA SER A 453 21.85 54.44 -22.33
C SER A 453 22.50 55.82 -22.60
N VAL A 454 23.44 55.87 -23.56
CA VAL A 454 23.84 57.13 -24.16
C VAL A 454 22.70 57.57 -25.06
N TYR A 455 21.58 57.87 -24.45
CA TYR A 455 20.61 58.82 -24.90
C TYR A 455 20.73 60.00 -23.92
N GLU A 456 21.81 60.74 -24.04
CA GLU A 456 21.72 62.14 -23.74
C GLU A 456 20.64 62.71 -24.70
N PRO A 457 19.69 63.41 -24.14
CA PRO A 457 18.50 63.77 -24.91
C PRO A 457 18.87 64.72 -26.01
N LEU A 458 18.46 64.41 -27.23
CA LEU A 458 18.37 65.35 -28.34
C LEU A 458 17.80 66.73 -27.97
N ALA A 459 17.16 66.87 -26.81
CA ALA A 459 16.65 68.09 -26.22
C ALA A 459 17.77 69.15 -26.01
N ALA A 460 18.96 68.78 -25.57
CA ALA A 460 20.05 69.73 -25.38
C ALA A 460 20.62 70.22 -26.71
N GLN A 461 20.66 69.41 -27.75
CA GLN A 461 21.08 69.83 -29.08
C GLN A 461 20.00 70.69 -29.79
N VAL A 462 18.74 70.51 -29.51
CA VAL A 462 17.66 71.35 -30.07
C VAL A 462 17.63 72.73 -29.42
N GLU A 463 17.94 72.87 -28.14
CA GLU A 463 18.10 74.20 -27.49
C GLU A 463 19.34 74.94 -27.99
N GLU A 464 20.44 74.25 -28.26
CA GLU A 464 21.63 74.89 -28.84
C GLU A 464 21.38 75.32 -30.28
N TYR A 465 20.62 74.61 -31.07
CA TYR A 465 20.20 75.01 -32.41
C TYR A 465 19.18 76.14 -32.39
N GLN A 466 18.30 76.22 -31.42
CA GLN A 466 17.31 77.34 -31.29
C GLN A 466 17.98 78.62 -30.82
N ALA A 467 19.07 78.55 -30.05
CA ALA A 467 19.83 79.72 -29.64
C ALA A 467 20.73 80.31 -30.76
N LEU A 468 20.97 79.57 -31.86
CA LEU A 468 21.73 80.06 -33.03
C LEU A 468 20.87 80.78 -34.07
N PHE A 469 19.53 80.78 -33.93
CA PHE A 469 18.59 81.42 -34.84
C PHE A 469 17.64 82.42 -34.13
N ALA A 470 17.95 82.79 -32.88
CA ALA A 470 17.37 84.00 -32.23
C ALA A 470 18.42 85.13 -32.22
#